data_e4572a66641fc78ac83d0d34057b571e
#
_entry.id   e4572a66641fc78ac83d0d34057b571e
#
_cell.length_a   1.000
_cell.length_b   1.000
_cell.length_c   1.000
_cell.angle_alpha   90.00
_cell.angle_beta   90.00
_cell.angle_gamma   90.00
#
_symmetry.space_group_name_H-M   'P 1'
#
loop_
_entity.id
_entity.type
_entity.pdbx_description
1 polymer ?
#
loop_
_entity_poly.entity_id
_entity_poly.type
_entity_poly.pdbx_seq_one_letter_code
_entity_poly.pdbx_strand_id
1 'polypeptide(L)'
;GGTRISGNVTRTTKGHAISEFYGYKVNGFYENVDEVLALPPLGQDVKNAEDAKAWVGKFKFADTDGNGKLDGNDRTFIGSPHPDLIAGLNATVTWKNWDLTAFFYSTIGNDLFNNTKYFTDFWLFEGNKSSRMRDLSWKPGADNSKAVLPVLDYLDTYSGTNSSSYYVENASFVRLKNLVLGYTFPKELMKKATISNLRIYVQAENLFTITGYDGLDPEYTNAEMKDVDDNGVGADLKRGIDMGGWPSTRRFLFGVNFAF
;
A
#
# COMPACT_ATOMS: atom_id res chain seq x y z
N GLY A 1 5.27 19.83 21.51
CA GLY A 1 4.24 19.07 20.85
C GLY A 1 4.11 17.69 21.47
N GLY A 2 2.90 17.30 21.82
CA GLY A 2 2.66 15.98 22.40
C GLY A 2 2.65 14.88 21.34
N THR A 3 2.75 13.63 21.78
CA THR A 3 2.53 12.44 20.93
C THR A 3 1.05 12.35 20.55
N ARG A 4 0.76 12.08 19.29
CA ARG A 4 -0.60 11.82 18.79
C ARG A 4 -0.63 10.45 18.12
N ILE A 5 -1.64 9.64 18.44
CA ILE A 5 -1.90 8.32 17.84
C ILE A 5 -3.25 8.42 17.13
N SER A 6 -3.29 8.04 15.87
CA SER A 6 -4.50 8.03 15.05
C SER A 6 -4.92 6.60 14.74
N GLY A 7 -6.15 6.24 15.11
CA GLY A 7 -6.79 4.97 14.76
C GLY A 7 -5.99 3.70 15.09
N ASN A 8 -5.11 3.76 16.09
CA ASN A 8 -4.15 2.70 16.43
C ASN A 8 -3.19 2.29 15.30
N VAL A 9 -3.12 3.03 14.20
CA VAL A 9 -2.30 2.70 13.01
C VAL A 9 -1.12 3.62 12.86
N THR A 10 -1.26 4.91 13.19
CA THR A 10 -0.19 5.90 13.03
C THR A 10 0.18 6.57 14.34
N ARG A 11 1.42 7.01 14.44
CA ARG A 11 1.92 7.78 15.58
C ARG A 11 2.76 8.96 15.10
N THR A 12 2.43 10.14 15.58
CA THR A 12 3.21 11.36 15.37
C THR A 12 3.83 11.76 16.70
N THR A 13 5.16 11.78 16.79
CA THR A 13 5.90 12.14 18.00
C THR A 13 7.21 12.84 17.66
N LYS A 14 7.79 13.56 18.62
CA LYS A 14 9.08 14.24 18.43
C LYS A 14 10.17 13.23 18.04
N GLY A 15 10.94 13.56 16.99
CA GLY A 15 12.02 12.73 16.48
C GLY A 15 11.59 11.75 15.37
N HIS A 16 10.29 11.69 15.04
CA HIS A 16 9.71 10.86 14.00
C HIS A 16 8.92 11.71 13.01
N ALA A 17 8.71 11.19 11.81
CA ALA A 17 7.90 11.86 10.81
C ALA A 17 6.41 11.84 11.19
N ILE A 18 5.63 12.72 10.57
CA ILE A 18 4.18 12.77 10.77
C ILE A 18 3.56 11.49 10.19
N SER A 19 2.63 10.87 10.92
CA SER A 19 1.87 9.68 10.47
C SER A 19 2.72 8.45 10.20
N GLU A 20 3.88 8.28 10.83
CA GLU A 20 4.56 6.99 10.75
C GLU A 20 3.69 5.87 11.30
N PHE A 21 3.72 4.72 10.62
CA PHE A 21 2.94 3.55 11.02
C PHE A 21 3.46 2.98 12.33
N TYR A 22 2.53 2.74 13.25
CA TYR A 22 2.85 2.34 14.62
C TYR A 22 1.96 1.16 15.05
N GLY A 23 2.58 0.03 15.30
CA GLY A 23 1.88 -1.20 15.60
C GLY A 23 2.81 -2.32 16.05
N TYR A 24 2.32 -3.54 16.01
CA TYR A 24 3.09 -4.73 16.38
C TYR A 24 3.89 -5.25 15.19
N LYS A 25 5.14 -5.62 15.43
CA LYS A 25 5.95 -6.30 14.43
C LYS A 25 5.60 -7.77 14.41
N VAL A 26 5.14 -8.29 13.27
CA VAL A 26 4.93 -9.73 13.07
C VAL A 26 6.28 -10.43 12.99
N ASN A 27 6.50 -11.42 13.82
CA ASN A 27 7.69 -12.26 13.90
C ASN A 27 7.36 -13.73 13.54
N GLY A 28 6.60 -13.90 12.44
CA GLY A 28 6.15 -15.22 11.99
C GLY A 28 4.87 -15.70 12.68
N PHE A 29 4.82 -17.00 12.90
CA PHE A 29 3.68 -17.69 13.49
C PHE A 29 4.11 -18.45 14.74
N TYR A 30 3.16 -18.77 15.61
CA TYR A 30 3.41 -19.75 16.64
C TYR A 30 3.49 -21.14 16.01
N GLU A 31 4.68 -21.73 15.96
CA GLU A 31 4.88 -23.03 15.30
C GLU A 31 4.42 -24.22 16.14
N ASN A 32 4.44 -24.07 17.46
CA ASN A 32 4.09 -25.12 18.40
C ASN A 32 3.60 -24.57 19.74
N VAL A 33 3.11 -25.48 20.57
CA VAL A 33 2.58 -25.18 21.91
C VAL A 33 3.64 -24.57 22.84
N ASP A 34 4.89 -25.02 22.75
CA ASP A 34 5.97 -24.55 23.64
C ASP A 34 6.29 -23.08 23.38
N GLU A 35 6.24 -22.65 22.13
CA GLU A 35 6.40 -21.22 21.80
C GLU A 35 5.28 -20.35 22.36
N VAL A 36 4.03 -20.86 22.32
CA VAL A 36 2.88 -20.13 22.89
C VAL A 36 3.01 -19.99 24.39
N LEU A 37 3.46 -21.06 25.08
CA LEU A 37 3.68 -21.05 26.53
C LEU A 37 4.86 -20.17 26.94
N ALA A 38 5.92 -20.12 26.10
CA ALA A 38 7.09 -19.29 26.36
C ALA A 38 6.81 -17.79 26.20
N LEU A 39 5.98 -17.42 25.22
CA LEU A 39 5.57 -16.04 24.96
C LEU A 39 4.07 -16.02 24.62
N PRO A 40 3.18 -15.92 25.60
CA PRO A 40 1.74 -15.92 25.37
C PRO A 40 1.29 -14.79 24.46
N PRO A 41 0.25 -15.01 23.60
CA PRO A 41 -0.26 -13.99 22.72
C PRO A 41 -0.73 -12.75 23.45
N LEU A 42 -0.68 -11.61 22.78
CA LEU A 42 -1.04 -10.29 23.30
C LEU A 42 -2.38 -10.31 24.05
N GLY A 43 -2.32 -9.93 25.34
CA GLY A 43 -3.50 -9.85 26.19
C GLY A 43 -4.11 -11.20 26.60
N GLN A 44 -3.43 -12.31 26.35
CA GLN A 44 -3.92 -13.66 26.67
C GLN A 44 -3.19 -14.26 27.87
N ASP A 45 -3.94 -14.94 28.72
CA ASP A 45 -3.42 -15.71 29.87
C ASP A 45 -3.49 -17.20 29.53
N VAL A 46 -2.44 -17.70 28.87
CA VAL A 46 -2.33 -19.11 28.45
C VAL A 46 -1.61 -19.88 29.54
N LYS A 47 -2.32 -20.81 30.20
CA LYS A 47 -1.82 -21.51 31.41
C LYS A 47 -1.34 -22.92 31.16
N ASN A 48 -1.80 -23.56 30.12
CA ASN A 48 -1.53 -24.96 29.85
C ASN A 48 -1.47 -25.28 28.37
N ALA A 49 -1.01 -26.49 28.05
CA ALA A 49 -0.84 -26.92 26.66
C ALA A 49 -2.17 -27.01 25.89
N GLU A 50 -3.29 -27.21 26.51
CA GLU A 50 -4.59 -27.29 25.83
C GLU A 50 -5.04 -25.90 25.38
N ASP A 51 -4.91 -24.90 26.25
CA ASP A 51 -5.18 -23.50 25.89
C ASP A 51 -4.23 -23.01 24.78
N ALA A 52 -2.97 -23.45 24.81
CA ALA A 52 -1.95 -23.05 23.85
C ALA A 52 -2.21 -23.57 22.42
N LYS A 53 -2.85 -24.74 22.28
CA LYS A 53 -3.15 -25.33 20.95
C LYS A 53 -3.97 -24.41 20.06
N ALA A 54 -4.87 -23.61 20.61
CA ALA A 54 -5.71 -22.68 19.87
C ALA A 54 -4.93 -21.52 19.22
N TRP A 55 -3.68 -21.33 19.59
CA TRP A 55 -2.82 -20.24 19.14
C TRP A 55 -1.77 -20.68 18.12
N VAL A 56 -1.55 -21.98 17.96
CA VAL A 56 -0.63 -22.52 16.96
C VAL A 56 -1.09 -22.13 15.55
N GLY A 57 -0.18 -21.57 14.77
CA GLY A 57 -0.44 -21.04 13.42
C GLY A 57 -0.99 -19.61 13.39
N LYS A 58 -1.27 -18.96 14.52
CA LYS A 58 -1.62 -17.54 14.56
C LYS A 58 -0.38 -16.66 14.52
N PHE A 59 -0.54 -15.36 14.21
CA PHE A 59 0.57 -14.43 14.24
C PHE A 59 1.24 -14.38 15.61
N LYS A 60 2.56 -14.47 15.58
CA LYS A 60 3.44 -14.22 16.71
C LYS A 60 4.01 -12.82 16.56
N PHE A 61 3.71 -11.93 17.51
CA PHE A 61 4.30 -10.60 17.53
C PHE A 61 5.65 -10.62 18.23
N ALA A 62 6.49 -9.64 17.92
CA ALA A 62 7.78 -9.50 18.56
C ALA A 62 7.61 -8.83 19.94
N ASP A 63 8.27 -9.39 20.94
CA ASP A 63 8.55 -8.74 22.22
C ASP A 63 9.67 -7.73 21.97
N THR A 64 9.30 -6.45 21.84
CA THR A 64 10.24 -5.40 21.40
C THR A 64 10.98 -4.77 22.57
N ASP A 65 10.45 -4.82 23.76
CA ASP A 65 11.10 -4.31 24.98
C ASP A 65 11.86 -5.40 25.77
N GLY A 66 11.71 -6.69 25.37
CA GLY A 66 12.44 -7.82 25.90
C GLY A 66 12.01 -8.23 27.31
N ASN A 67 10.78 -7.89 27.71
CA ASN A 67 10.29 -8.16 29.07
C ASN A 67 9.68 -9.56 29.23
N GLY A 68 9.57 -10.35 28.13
CA GLY A 68 9.02 -11.72 28.12
C GLY A 68 7.50 -11.75 28.12
N LYS A 69 6.83 -10.65 27.79
CA LYS A 69 5.37 -10.54 27.68
C LYS A 69 4.99 -9.72 26.47
N LEU A 70 3.88 -10.06 25.84
CA LEU A 70 3.32 -9.22 24.77
C LEU A 70 2.25 -8.28 25.33
N ASP A 71 2.52 -6.98 25.28
CA ASP A 71 1.60 -5.95 25.74
C ASP A 71 1.63 -4.69 24.86
N GLY A 72 1.01 -3.60 25.32
CA GLY A 72 0.97 -2.33 24.56
C GLY A 72 2.32 -1.67 24.36
N ASN A 73 3.35 -2.04 25.13
CA ASN A 73 4.71 -1.49 25.05
C ASN A 73 5.50 -2.10 23.89
N ASP A 74 5.08 -3.25 23.36
CA ASP A 74 5.70 -3.91 22.19
C ASP A 74 5.34 -3.26 20.87
N ARG A 75 4.49 -2.25 20.88
CA ARG A 75 4.22 -1.48 19.67
C ARG A 75 5.43 -0.62 19.32
N THR A 76 5.80 -0.66 18.04
CA THR A 76 6.94 0.06 17.51
C THR A 76 6.59 0.72 16.17
N PHE A 77 7.50 1.53 15.62
CA PHE A 77 7.37 2.04 14.27
C PHE A 77 7.61 0.90 13.28
N ILE A 78 6.65 0.69 12.38
CA ILE A 78 6.60 -0.46 11.46
C ILE A 78 6.65 -0.04 9.98
N GLY A 79 6.76 1.25 9.69
CA GLY A 79 6.91 1.81 8.35
C GLY A 79 6.60 3.29 8.29
N SER A 80 6.83 3.91 7.14
CA SER A 80 6.65 5.33 6.92
C SER A 80 5.95 5.62 5.59
N PRO A 81 4.92 6.52 5.58
CA PRO A 81 4.25 6.92 4.34
C PRO A 81 5.07 7.91 3.52
N HIS A 82 6.21 8.36 4.03
CA HIS A 82 7.02 9.39 3.37
C HIS A 82 8.08 8.77 2.47
N PRO A 83 8.15 9.18 1.18
CA PRO A 83 9.18 8.69 0.29
C PRO A 83 10.55 9.27 0.61
N ASP A 84 11.60 8.48 0.39
CA ASP A 84 12.99 8.94 0.43
C ASP A 84 13.34 9.76 -0.82
N LEU A 85 12.70 9.42 -1.96
CA LEU A 85 12.94 10.08 -3.24
C LEU A 85 11.62 10.24 -4.02
N ILE A 86 11.42 11.45 -4.53
CA ILE A 86 10.41 11.75 -5.55
C ILE A 86 11.14 12.20 -6.81
N ALA A 87 10.88 11.54 -7.93
CA ALA A 87 11.54 11.85 -9.20
C ALA A 87 10.54 12.01 -10.34
N GLY A 88 10.83 12.95 -11.25
CA GLY A 88 10.11 13.16 -12.50
C GLY A 88 11.09 13.22 -13.66
N LEU A 89 10.82 12.46 -14.73
CA LEU A 89 11.58 12.51 -15.98
C LEU A 89 10.66 12.85 -17.14
N ASN A 90 10.92 13.97 -17.79
CA ASN A 90 10.25 14.34 -19.03
C ASN A 90 11.24 14.20 -20.20
N ALA A 91 10.93 13.29 -21.12
CA ALA A 91 11.74 13.05 -22.32
C ALA A 91 10.94 13.41 -23.57
N THR A 92 11.53 14.22 -24.45
CA THR A 92 10.94 14.58 -25.74
C THR A 92 11.92 14.24 -26.86
N VAL A 93 11.42 13.55 -27.87
CA VAL A 93 12.17 13.21 -29.09
C VAL A 93 11.40 13.74 -30.29
N THR A 94 12.09 14.47 -31.13
CA THR A 94 11.54 14.97 -32.42
C THR A 94 12.34 14.37 -33.56
N TRP A 95 11.62 13.76 -34.51
CA TRP A 95 12.22 13.18 -35.70
C TRP A 95 11.39 13.51 -36.93
N LYS A 96 11.92 14.35 -37.81
CA LYS A 96 11.20 14.90 -38.95
C LYS A 96 9.90 15.59 -38.52
N ASN A 97 8.77 14.99 -38.88
CA ASN A 97 7.43 15.50 -38.61
C ASN A 97 6.78 14.84 -37.36
N TRP A 98 7.47 13.90 -36.73
CA TRP A 98 7.02 13.22 -35.54
C TRP A 98 7.58 13.85 -34.28
N ASP A 99 6.77 13.92 -33.25
CA ASP A 99 7.19 14.23 -31.88
C ASP A 99 6.64 13.18 -30.91
N LEU A 100 7.49 12.75 -30.00
CA LEU A 100 7.17 11.84 -28.92
C LEU A 100 7.57 12.49 -27.60
N THR A 101 6.61 12.63 -26.69
CA THR A 101 6.88 13.09 -25.32
C THR A 101 6.42 12.06 -24.33
N ALA A 102 7.29 11.70 -23.37
CA ALA A 102 6.99 10.77 -22.30
C ALA A 102 7.34 11.42 -20.96
N PHE A 103 6.39 11.37 -20.01
CA PHE A 103 6.60 11.83 -18.64
C PHE A 103 6.47 10.66 -17.67
N PHE A 104 7.58 10.35 -16.99
CA PHE A 104 7.65 9.37 -15.92
C PHE A 104 7.63 10.08 -14.58
N TYR A 105 6.91 9.49 -13.64
CA TYR A 105 6.86 9.92 -12.26
C TYR A 105 7.13 8.72 -11.35
N SER A 106 7.88 8.93 -10.27
CA SER A 106 8.26 7.89 -9.34
C SER A 106 8.28 8.42 -7.91
N THR A 107 7.85 7.58 -6.96
CA THR A 107 8.17 7.69 -5.54
C THR A 107 8.88 6.42 -5.10
N ILE A 108 9.89 6.57 -4.25
CA ILE A 108 10.74 5.46 -3.80
C ILE A 108 10.92 5.59 -2.30
N GLY A 109 10.81 4.47 -1.58
CA GLY A 109 11.07 4.38 -0.14
C GLY A 109 9.87 4.66 0.75
N ASN A 110 8.69 4.92 0.18
CA ASN A 110 7.47 5.06 0.97
C ASN A 110 6.76 3.72 1.16
N ASP A 111 6.10 3.58 2.30
CA ASP A 111 5.20 2.47 2.58
C ASP A 111 3.73 2.93 2.55
N LEU A 112 2.83 1.98 2.34
CA LEU A 112 1.40 2.13 2.57
C LEU A 112 0.91 1.08 3.58
N PHE A 113 -0.01 1.48 4.43
CA PHE A 113 -0.78 0.57 5.28
C PHE A 113 -1.99 0.11 4.48
N ASN A 114 -1.91 -1.10 3.92
CA ASN A 114 -2.96 -1.67 3.07
C ASN A 114 -4.11 -2.21 3.94
N ASN A 115 -5.04 -1.32 4.28
CA ASN A 115 -6.18 -1.68 5.12
C ASN A 115 -7.20 -2.57 4.38
N THR A 116 -7.11 -2.72 3.05
CA THR A 116 -7.99 -3.62 2.29
C THR A 116 -7.78 -5.08 2.68
N LYS A 117 -6.55 -5.45 3.10
CA LYS A 117 -6.23 -6.78 3.63
C LYS A 117 -7.07 -7.16 4.85
N TYR A 118 -7.48 -6.19 5.67
CA TYR A 118 -8.38 -6.43 6.80
C TYR A 118 -9.69 -7.11 6.38
N PHE A 119 -10.21 -6.74 5.22
CA PHE A 119 -11.44 -7.28 4.67
C PHE A 119 -11.24 -8.54 3.83
N THR A 120 -10.10 -8.64 3.14
CA THR A 120 -9.88 -9.68 2.14
C THR A 120 -9.12 -10.89 2.67
N ASP A 121 -8.28 -10.72 3.69
CA ASP A 121 -7.34 -11.74 4.15
C ASP A 121 -7.70 -12.37 5.51
N PHE A 122 -8.79 -11.92 6.14
CA PHE A 122 -9.29 -12.45 7.41
C PHE A 122 -10.80 -12.71 7.36
N TRP A 123 -11.30 -13.59 8.22
CA TRP A 123 -12.73 -13.94 8.31
C TRP A 123 -13.58 -12.92 9.10
N LEU A 124 -13.07 -11.74 9.37
CA LEU A 124 -13.74 -10.71 10.16
C LEU A 124 -15.02 -10.15 9.51
N PHE A 125 -15.14 -10.29 8.21
CA PHE A 125 -16.29 -9.81 7.43
C PHE A 125 -16.74 -10.87 6.43
N GLU A 126 -18.04 -10.87 6.13
CA GLU A 126 -18.58 -11.64 5.03
C GLU A 126 -18.17 -11.05 3.68
N GLY A 127 -18.08 -11.88 2.65
CA GLY A 127 -17.72 -11.49 1.30
C GLY A 127 -16.56 -12.29 0.72
N ASN A 128 -16.19 -11.94 -0.51
CA ASN A 128 -15.10 -12.60 -1.22
C ASN A 128 -13.77 -12.35 -0.54
N LYS A 129 -12.96 -13.41 -0.47
CA LYS A 129 -11.65 -13.40 0.15
C LYS A 129 -10.55 -13.48 -0.91
N SER A 130 -9.38 -12.98 -0.53
CA SER A 130 -8.17 -13.08 -1.34
C SER A 130 -7.77 -14.56 -1.55
N SER A 131 -7.22 -14.87 -2.73
CA SER A 131 -6.62 -16.20 -3.00
C SER A 131 -5.46 -16.50 -2.04
N ARG A 132 -4.83 -15.48 -1.47
CA ARG A 132 -3.79 -15.63 -0.44
C ARG A 132 -4.26 -16.47 0.75
N MET A 133 -5.52 -16.34 1.17
CA MET A 133 -6.07 -17.15 2.26
C MET A 133 -5.99 -18.65 1.95
N ARG A 134 -6.24 -19.05 0.71
CA ARG A 134 -6.16 -20.46 0.28
C ARG A 134 -4.71 -20.92 0.14
N ASP A 135 -3.87 -20.08 -0.48
CA ASP A 135 -2.58 -20.48 -1.02
C ASP A 135 -1.42 -20.20 -0.05
N LEU A 136 -1.55 -19.15 0.79
CA LEU A 136 -0.48 -18.62 1.63
C LEU A 136 -0.80 -18.61 3.13
N SER A 137 -1.88 -19.27 3.56
CA SER A 137 -2.16 -19.46 4.99
C SER A 137 -1.29 -20.58 5.55
N TRP A 138 -0.87 -20.41 6.79
CA TRP A 138 -0.21 -21.44 7.59
C TRP A 138 -1.11 -22.68 7.70
N LYS A 139 -0.53 -23.87 7.60
CA LYS A 139 -1.26 -25.16 7.63
C LYS A 139 -0.60 -26.14 8.57
N PRO A 140 -1.35 -26.81 9.46
CA PRO A 140 -0.81 -27.81 10.35
C PRO A 140 -0.09 -28.94 9.57
N GLY A 141 1.14 -29.26 9.96
CA GLY A 141 1.92 -30.36 9.38
C GLY A 141 2.41 -30.15 7.93
N ALA A 142 2.29 -28.95 7.38
CA ALA A 142 2.78 -28.61 6.06
C ALA A 142 4.10 -27.81 6.12
N ASP A 143 4.75 -27.64 4.95
CA ASP A 143 5.81 -26.66 4.79
C ASP A 143 5.20 -25.26 4.73
N ASN A 144 5.40 -24.48 5.79
CA ASN A 144 4.89 -23.13 5.98
C ASN A 144 5.92 -22.03 5.62
N SER A 145 7.02 -22.38 4.95
CA SER A 145 8.08 -21.41 4.58
C SER A 145 7.60 -20.26 3.69
N LYS A 146 6.48 -20.45 2.98
CA LYS A 146 5.83 -19.43 2.14
C LYS A 146 4.57 -18.83 2.76
N ALA A 147 4.19 -19.25 3.95
CA ALA A 147 3.01 -18.72 4.62
C ALA A 147 3.22 -17.24 4.97
N VAL A 148 2.24 -16.42 4.64
CA VAL A 148 2.18 -14.98 5.00
C VAL A 148 0.94 -14.66 5.82
N LEU A 149 -0.02 -15.61 5.88
CA LEU A 149 -1.26 -15.50 6.64
C LEU A 149 -1.33 -16.56 7.73
N PRO A 150 -2.01 -16.28 8.84
CA PRO A 150 -2.20 -17.24 9.90
C PRO A 150 -3.02 -18.45 9.44
N VAL A 151 -3.11 -19.45 10.29
CA VAL A 151 -4.01 -20.58 10.10
C VAL A 151 -5.43 -20.08 9.82
N LEU A 152 -6.13 -20.74 8.91
CA LEU A 152 -7.53 -20.42 8.61
C LEU A 152 -8.40 -20.78 9.83
N ASP A 153 -8.74 -19.78 10.59
CA ASP A 153 -9.62 -19.89 11.75
C ASP A 153 -10.75 -18.87 11.59
N TYR A 154 -11.97 -19.36 11.50
CA TYR A 154 -13.19 -18.55 11.37
C TYR A 154 -13.41 -17.63 12.59
N LEU A 155 -12.89 -18.02 13.76
CA LEU A 155 -13.03 -17.27 15.00
C LEU A 155 -11.80 -16.39 15.31
N ASP A 156 -10.77 -16.38 14.45
CA ASP A 156 -9.58 -15.57 14.69
C ASP A 156 -9.84 -14.08 14.47
N THR A 157 -10.09 -13.39 15.56
CA THR A 157 -10.12 -11.92 15.58
C THR A 157 -8.76 -11.32 15.93
N TYR A 158 -7.86 -12.09 16.52
CA TYR A 158 -6.57 -11.62 17.03
C TYR A 158 -5.62 -11.17 15.91
N SER A 159 -5.38 -12.05 14.93
CA SER A 159 -4.40 -11.79 13.88
C SER A 159 -4.81 -10.63 12.97
N GLY A 160 -6.10 -10.49 12.66
CA GLY A 160 -6.62 -9.48 11.75
C GLY A 160 -6.87 -8.11 12.39
N THR A 161 -7.22 -8.02 13.69
CA THR A 161 -7.62 -6.74 14.31
C THR A 161 -6.45 -5.92 14.85
N ASN A 162 -5.31 -6.58 15.12
CA ASN A 162 -4.15 -5.88 15.62
C ASN A 162 -3.40 -5.15 14.49
N SER A 163 -3.24 -3.84 14.63
CA SER A 163 -2.38 -3.06 13.73
C SER A 163 -0.96 -3.61 13.76
N SER A 164 -0.50 -4.14 12.64
CA SER A 164 0.78 -4.84 12.58
C SER A 164 1.51 -4.62 11.25
N SER A 165 2.78 -5.03 11.22
CA SER A 165 3.62 -4.96 10.03
C SER A 165 3.11 -5.81 8.86
N TYR A 166 2.15 -6.72 9.08
CA TYR A 166 1.47 -7.45 8.01
C TYR A 166 0.77 -6.53 7.00
N TYR A 167 0.22 -5.43 7.48
CA TYR A 167 -0.50 -4.47 6.64
C TYR A 167 0.41 -3.48 5.91
N VAL A 168 1.66 -3.34 6.35
CA VAL A 168 2.59 -2.36 5.80
C VAL A 168 3.32 -2.97 4.60
N GLU A 169 3.21 -2.29 3.46
CA GLU A 169 3.83 -2.72 2.20
C GLU A 169 4.63 -1.58 1.59
N ASN A 170 5.74 -1.93 0.96
CA ASN A 170 6.50 -0.97 0.17
C ASN A 170 5.67 -0.53 -1.04
N ALA A 171 5.39 0.77 -1.13
CA ALA A 171 4.58 1.38 -2.16
C ALA A 171 5.43 2.17 -3.18
N SER A 172 6.71 1.89 -3.27
CA SER A 172 7.56 2.45 -4.32
C SER A 172 7.02 2.11 -5.70
N PHE A 173 7.00 3.09 -6.59
CA PHE A 173 6.53 2.87 -7.95
C PHE A 173 7.20 3.78 -8.97
N VAL A 174 7.15 3.35 -10.22
CA VAL A 174 7.42 4.16 -11.42
C VAL A 174 6.20 4.10 -12.32
N ARG A 175 5.67 5.25 -12.71
CA ARG A 175 4.49 5.36 -13.58
C ARG A 175 4.78 6.19 -14.82
N LEU A 176 4.39 5.68 -15.98
CA LEU A 176 4.30 6.50 -17.21
C LEU A 176 2.99 7.30 -17.14
N LYS A 177 3.11 8.51 -16.61
CA LYS A 177 1.97 9.44 -16.38
C LYS A 177 1.38 9.97 -17.67
N ASN A 178 2.23 10.26 -18.65
CA ASN A 178 1.81 10.83 -19.91
C ASN A 178 2.71 10.37 -21.06
N LEU A 179 2.11 9.94 -22.15
CA LEU A 179 2.78 9.60 -23.39
C LEU A 179 2.02 10.26 -24.52
N VAL A 180 2.68 11.13 -25.29
CA VAL A 180 2.09 11.82 -26.44
C VAL A 180 2.90 11.49 -27.68
N LEU A 181 2.23 11.01 -28.74
CA LEU A 181 2.80 10.86 -30.07
C LEU A 181 2.07 11.80 -31.02
N GLY A 182 2.78 12.76 -31.57
CA GLY A 182 2.26 13.75 -32.51
C GLY A 182 2.87 13.61 -33.89
N TYR A 183 2.10 14.02 -34.87
CA TYR A 183 2.56 14.20 -36.26
C TYR A 183 2.12 15.55 -36.78
N THR A 184 3.08 16.37 -37.21
CA THR A 184 2.85 17.70 -37.83
C THR A 184 2.96 17.57 -39.34
N PHE A 185 1.91 17.93 -40.06
CA PHE A 185 1.89 17.83 -41.51
C PHE A 185 2.84 18.84 -42.16
N PRO A 186 3.55 18.45 -43.27
CA PRO A 186 4.42 19.36 -43.99
C PRO A 186 3.67 20.58 -44.50
N LYS A 187 4.28 21.77 -44.42
CA LYS A 187 3.68 23.02 -44.82
C LYS A 187 3.27 23.04 -46.30
N GLU A 188 3.98 22.32 -47.17
CA GLU A 188 3.69 22.22 -48.60
C GLU A 188 2.31 21.58 -48.86
N LEU A 189 1.92 20.62 -48.07
CA LEU A 189 0.60 20.00 -48.15
C LEU A 189 -0.51 20.91 -47.64
N MET A 190 -0.22 21.74 -46.65
CA MET A 190 -1.20 22.61 -45.98
C MET A 190 -1.48 23.91 -46.73
N LYS A 191 -0.55 24.39 -47.55
CA LYS A 191 -0.72 25.61 -48.38
C LYS A 191 -1.97 25.58 -49.25
N LYS A 192 -2.34 24.41 -49.78
CA LYS A 192 -3.55 24.25 -50.63
C LYS A 192 -4.87 24.42 -49.87
N ALA A 193 -4.84 24.23 -48.56
CA ALA A 193 -6.02 24.28 -47.70
C ALA A 193 -6.12 25.56 -46.86
N THR A 194 -5.24 26.55 -47.09
CA THR A 194 -5.18 27.83 -46.36
C THR A 194 -4.93 27.57 -44.82
N ILE A 195 -4.30 26.46 -44.51
CA ILE A 195 -3.93 26.08 -43.14
C ILE A 195 -2.44 26.35 -42.97
N SER A 196 -2.08 27.10 -41.92
CA SER A 196 -0.67 27.42 -41.65
C SER A 196 0.03 26.30 -40.88
N ASN A 197 -0.71 25.56 -40.04
CA ASN A 197 -0.21 24.42 -39.29
C ASN A 197 -1.32 23.41 -39.01
N LEU A 198 -1.00 22.11 -39.16
CA LEU A 198 -1.88 21.00 -38.77
C LEU A 198 -1.03 19.95 -38.04
N ARG A 199 -1.38 19.67 -36.80
CA ARG A 199 -0.79 18.56 -36.01
C ARG A 199 -1.91 17.68 -35.46
N ILE A 200 -1.79 16.38 -35.68
CA ILE A 200 -2.62 15.38 -35.02
C ILE A 200 -1.79 14.67 -33.93
N TYR A 201 -2.43 14.27 -32.87
CA TYR A 201 -1.72 13.52 -31.81
C TYR A 201 -2.63 12.53 -31.11
N VAL A 202 -2.00 11.51 -30.56
CA VAL A 202 -2.59 10.59 -29.60
C VAL A 202 -1.86 10.75 -28.28
N GLN A 203 -2.61 10.68 -27.19
CA GLN A 203 -2.09 10.77 -25.83
C GLN A 203 -2.62 9.60 -25.01
N ALA A 204 -1.74 9.01 -24.20
CA ALA A 204 -2.09 8.02 -23.20
C ALA A 204 -1.69 8.53 -21.82
N GLU A 205 -2.61 8.47 -20.85
CA GLU A 205 -2.34 8.82 -19.46
C GLU A 205 -2.35 7.58 -18.59
N ASN A 206 -1.44 7.53 -17.59
CA ASN A 206 -1.29 6.44 -16.66
C ASN A 206 -1.17 5.07 -17.33
N LEU A 207 -0.40 5.00 -18.43
CA LEU A 207 -0.37 3.86 -19.35
C LEU A 207 0.06 2.58 -18.64
N PHE A 208 1.07 2.65 -17.77
CA PHE A 208 1.48 1.56 -16.91
C PHE A 208 2.12 2.07 -15.62
N THR A 209 2.08 1.21 -14.59
CA THR A 209 2.75 1.41 -13.31
C THR A 209 3.56 0.16 -12.99
N ILE A 210 4.80 0.34 -12.57
CA ILE A 210 5.68 -0.71 -12.08
C ILE A 210 5.77 -0.52 -10.58
N THR A 211 5.32 -1.50 -9.81
CA THR A 211 5.31 -1.48 -8.35
C THR A 211 5.30 -2.90 -7.81
N GLY A 212 5.73 -3.07 -6.56
CA GLY A 212 5.55 -4.29 -5.78
C GLY A 212 4.36 -4.22 -4.81
N TYR A 213 3.62 -3.12 -4.79
CA TYR A 213 2.46 -2.93 -3.92
C TYR A 213 1.28 -3.80 -4.37
N ASP A 214 0.69 -4.55 -3.44
CA ASP A 214 -0.42 -5.47 -3.70
C ASP A 214 -1.81 -4.81 -3.69
N GLY A 215 -1.91 -3.55 -3.24
CA GLY A 215 -3.16 -2.78 -3.26
C GLY A 215 -3.53 -2.27 -4.65
N LEU A 216 -4.61 -1.50 -4.74
CA LEU A 216 -5.18 -1.06 -6.01
C LEU A 216 -4.30 -0.01 -6.72
N ASP A 217 -3.70 0.91 -5.98
CA ASP A 217 -2.85 1.98 -6.52
C ASP A 217 -1.79 2.41 -5.50
N PRO A 218 -0.47 2.31 -5.82
CA PRO A 218 0.59 2.75 -4.92
C PRO A 218 0.64 4.28 -4.75
N GLU A 219 0.02 5.05 -5.65
CA GLU A 219 -0.13 6.50 -5.55
C GLU A 219 -1.43 6.88 -4.82
N TYR A 220 -1.68 6.16 -3.72
CA TYR A 220 -2.87 6.40 -2.92
C TYR A 220 -2.83 7.79 -2.25
N THR A 221 -3.89 8.55 -2.46
CA THR A 221 -4.12 9.82 -1.77
C THR A 221 -5.42 9.74 -0.98
N ASN A 222 -5.38 10.14 0.28
CA ASN A 222 -6.56 10.23 1.14
C ASN A 222 -7.44 11.44 0.75
N ALA A 223 -7.61 11.71 -0.54
CA ALA A 223 -8.33 12.89 -1.04
C ALA A 223 -9.80 12.95 -0.59
N GLU A 224 -10.38 11.80 -0.22
CA GLU A 224 -11.76 11.73 0.28
C GLU A 224 -11.85 11.83 1.82
N MET A 225 -10.73 11.85 2.53
CA MET A 225 -10.78 12.08 3.98
C MET A 225 -11.07 13.55 4.25
N LYS A 226 -12.11 13.81 5.03
CA LYS A 226 -12.38 15.15 5.58
C LYS A 226 -11.13 15.64 6.29
N ASP A 227 -10.87 16.94 6.26
CA ASP A 227 -9.73 17.57 6.95
C ASP A 227 -9.63 17.16 8.43
N VAL A 228 -10.76 16.85 9.03
CA VAL A 228 -10.86 16.34 10.40
C VAL A 228 -11.97 15.31 10.45
N ASP A 229 -11.70 14.12 11.03
CA ASP A 229 -12.75 13.11 11.25
C ASP A 229 -13.65 13.48 12.46
N ASP A 230 -14.70 12.69 12.68
CA ASP A 230 -15.65 12.88 13.79
C ASP A 230 -14.99 12.83 15.19
N ASN A 231 -13.75 12.30 15.27
CA ASN A 231 -12.94 12.25 16.48
C ASN A 231 -11.92 13.41 16.59
N GLY A 232 -11.97 14.39 15.68
CA GLY A 232 -11.05 15.51 15.64
C GLY A 232 -9.65 15.19 15.12
N VAL A 233 -9.48 14.06 14.41
CA VAL A 233 -8.20 13.65 13.84
C VAL A 233 -8.08 14.17 12.41
N GLY A 234 -7.08 15.01 12.15
CA GLY A 234 -6.82 15.57 10.82
C GLY A 234 -6.36 14.52 9.82
N ALA A 235 -6.67 14.74 8.54
CA ALA A 235 -6.27 13.90 7.43
C ALA A 235 -4.74 13.68 7.37
N ASP A 236 -3.96 14.69 7.77
CA ASP A 236 -2.50 14.61 7.86
C ASP A 236 -1.99 13.52 8.82
N LEU A 237 -2.79 13.14 9.82
CA LEU A 237 -2.44 12.09 10.78
C LEU A 237 -2.83 10.68 10.30
N LYS A 238 -3.45 10.56 9.12
CA LYS A 238 -3.88 9.30 8.50
C LYS A 238 -3.22 9.08 7.13
N ARG A 239 -2.13 9.79 6.85
CA ARG A 239 -1.42 9.68 5.59
C ARG A 239 -0.92 8.24 5.35
N GLY A 240 -1.07 7.77 4.11
CA GLY A 240 -0.57 6.46 3.70
C GLY A 240 -1.43 5.26 4.13
N ILE A 241 -2.63 5.46 4.70
CA ILE A 241 -3.56 4.37 4.98
C ILE A 241 -4.44 4.17 3.73
N ASP A 242 -4.25 3.06 3.02
CA ASP A 242 -5.07 2.70 1.85
C ASP A 242 -6.35 2.00 2.30
N MET A 243 -7.47 2.68 2.12
CA MET A 243 -8.83 2.20 2.43
C MET A 243 -9.54 1.57 1.23
N GLY A 244 -8.82 1.28 0.13
CA GLY A 244 -9.39 0.74 -1.09
C GLY A 244 -10.01 1.82 -2.01
N GLY A 245 -9.38 2.98 -2.08
CA GLY A 245 -9.79 4.05 -3.00
C GLY A 245 -9.67 3.64 -4.47
N TRP A 246 -10.41 4.33 -5.35
CA TRP A 246 -10.38 4.06 -6.77
C TRP A 246 -8.99 4.30 -7.36
N PRO A 247 -8.44 3.34 -8.13
CA PRO A 247 -7.13 3.50 -8.75
C PRO A 247 -7.16 4.53 -9.88
N SER A 248 -6.01 5.11 -10.17
CA SER A 248 -5.81 6.00 -11.31
C SER A 248 -6.15 5.30 -12.62
N THR A 249 -7.07 5.88 -13.40
CA THR A 249 -7.54 5.29 -14.65
C THR A 249 -6.57 5.53 -15.79
N ARG A 250 -6.45 4.58 -16.72
CA ARG A 250 -5.83 4.79 -18.01
C ARG A 250 -6.78 5.58 -18.89
N ARG A 251 -6.26 6.63 -19.54
CA ARG A 251 -7.04 7.43 -20.49
C ARG A 251 -6.31 7.50 -21.82
N PHE A 252 -7.09 7.49 -22.89
CA PHE A 252 -6.60 7.70 -24.25
C PHE A 252 -7.33 8.87 -24.85
N LEU A 253 -6.59 9.84 -25.36
CA LEU A 253 -7.09 11.05 -25.96
C LEU A 253 -6.60 11.15 -27.41
N PHE A 254 -7.42 11.74 -28.25
CA PHE A 254 -7.14 12.05 -29.63
C PHE A 254 -7.28 13.57 -29.80
N GLY A 255 -6.31 14.21 -30.41
CA GLY A 255 -6.36 15.65 -30.57
C GLY A 255 -5.86 16.12 -31.95
N VAL A 256 -6.40 17.23 -32.34
CA VAL A 256 -6.02 17.94 -33.58
C VAL A 256 -5.75 19.39 -33.24
N ASN A 257 -4.57 19.88 -33.57
CA ASN A 257 -4.21 21.29 -33.49
C ASN A 257 -4.10 21.83 -34.90
N PHE A 258 -4.83 22.89 -35.21
CA PHE A 258 -4.74 23.57 -36.50
C PHE A 258 -4.72 25.07 -36.31
N ALA A 259 -4.01 25.75 -37.22
CA ALA A 259 -3.94 27.20 -37.29
C ALA A 259 -4.11 27.62 -38.76
N PHE A 260 -4.77 28.75 -38.96
CA PHE A 260 -4.99 29.39 -40.28
C PHE A 260 -3.93 30.43 -40.60
#